data_513fd8c7fac5188059bb743052414a09
#
_entry.id   513fd8c7fac5188059bb743052414a09
#
_cell.length_a   1.000
_cell.length_b   1.000
_cell.length_c   1.000
_cell.angle_alpha   90.00
_cell.angle_beta   90.00
_cell.angle_gamma   90.00
#
_symmetry.space_group_name_H-M   'P 1'
#
loop_
_entity.id
_entity.type
_entity.pdbx_description
1 polymer ?
#
loop_
_entity_poly.entity_id
_entity_poly.type
_entity_poly.pdbx_seq_one_letter_code
_entity_poly.pdbx_strand_id
1 'polypeptide(L)'
;MNALIRVPLFIMMLFFVSGFAECYKPVTKNQLPARIKTVAVPAFQMESQALRYKIESRFTDAVMRELVHRGRGLRVQGQREGADAVIEGVIRSFNWGGVLLDDKGRARIFEVTIVAAVTVRDQTENRVLYDNQNFVFRGEYEFASDPRSFFNEEDPAILRMSRSFAESIVSTLINAVEIQK
;
A
#
# COMPACT_ATOMS: atom_id res chain seq x y z
N MET A 1 28.06 -27.66 -60.49
CA MET A 1 27.48 -28.76 -59.70
C MET A 1 27.50 -28.42 -58.19
N ASN A 2 27.19 -27.15 -57.81
CA ASN A 2 27.24 -26.69 -56.40
C ASN A 2 26.08 -25.74 -55.97
N ALA A 3 24.98 -25.71 -56.76
CA ALA A 3 23.90 -24.79 -56.47
C ALA A 3 22.73 -25.46 -55.69
N LEU A 4 22.66 -26.80 -55.63
CA LEU A 4 21.54 -27.54 -55.05
C LEU A 4 21.66 -27.80 -53.53
N ILE A 5 22.83 -27.57 -52.95
CA ILE A 5 23.07 -27.83 -51.49
C ILE A 5 22.81 -26.59 -50.62
N ARG A 6 22.76 -25.39 -51.24
CA ARG A 6 22.57 -24.13 -50.45
C ARG A 6 21.14 -23.80 -50.12
N VAL A 7 20.16 -24.35 -50.78
CA VAL A 7 18.74 -24.10 -50.57
C VAL A 7 18.21 -24.74 -49.26
N PRO A 8 18.56 -26.00 -48.91
CA PRO A 8 18.05 -26.62 -47.67
C PRO A 8 18.66 -25.99 -46.41
N LEU A 9 19.87 -25.45 -46.50
CA LEU A 9 20.50 -24.80 -45.34
C LEU A 9 19.84 -23.46 -44.98
N PHE A 10 19.36 -22.71 -45.96
CA PHE A 10 18.61 -21.45 -45.75
C PHE A 10 17.20 -21.68 -45.22
N ILE A 11 16.53 -22.74 -45.66
CA ILE A 11 15.21 -23.12 -45.14
C ILE A 11 15.31 -23.63 -43.71
N MET A 12 16.37 -24.36 -43.35
CA MET A 12 16.62 -24.83 -41.97
C MET A 12 16.95 -23.69 -41.04
N MET A 13 17.59 -22.61 -41.50
CA MET A 13 17.89 -21.41 -40.69
C MET A 13 16.63 -20.54 -40.45
N LEU A 14 15.67 -20.56 -41.40
CA LEU A 14 14.41 -19.82 -41.24
C LEU A 14 13.45 -20.48 -40.21
N PHE A 15 13.57 -21.79 -39.98
CA PHE A 15 12.75 -22.51 -39.01
C PHE A 15 13.23 -22.35 -37.56
N PHE A 16 14.49 -21.91 -37.36
CA PHE A 16 15.06 -21.75 -36.00
C PHE A 16 14.76 -20.41 -35.38
N VAL A 17 14.25 -19.43 -36.14
CA VAL A 17 13.95 -18.07 -35.63
C VAL A 17 12.50 -17.96 -35.11
N SER A 18 11.64 -18.96 -35.35
CA SER A 18 10.22 -18.91 -34.95
C SER A 18 9.94 -19.40 -33.51
N GLY A 19 10.96 -19.74 -32.72
CA GLY A 19 10.80 -20.40 -31.42
C GLY A 19 10.82 -19.47 -30.18
N PHE A 20 11.10 -18.19 -30.31
CA PHE A 20 11.23 -17.28 -29.16
C PHE A 20 10.17 -16.19 -29.11
N ALA A 21 8.96 -16.46 -29.57
CA ALA A 21 7.81 -15.71 -29.10
C ALA A 21 7.42 -16.25 -27.72
N GLU A 22 8.30 -16.14 -26.72
CA GLU A 22 7.86 -16.22 -25.34
C GLU A 22 6.85 -15.10 -25.15
N CYS A 23 5.61 -15.52 -24.96
CA CYS A 23 4.52 -14.66 -24.57
C CYS A 23 4.95 -13.93 -23.31
N TYR A 24 5.49 -12.72 -23.44
CA TYR A 24 5.51 -11.74 -22.38
C TYR A 24 4.06 -11.52 -21.97
N LYS A 25 3.59 -12.31 -21.01
CA LYS A 25 2.32 -12.02 -20.36
C LYS A 25 2.57 -10.74 -19.58
N PRO A 26 2.00 -9.59 -20.00
CA PRO A 26 2.07 -8.42 -19.15
C PRO A 26 1.51 -8.86 -17.81
N VAL A 27 2.25 -8.62 -16.73
CA VAL A 27 1.76 -8.76 -15.35
C VAL A 27 0.63 -7.75 -15.22
N THR A 28 -0.55 -8.18 -15.68
CA THR A 28 -1.74 -7.37 -15.69
C THR A 28 -2.44 -7.58 -14.37
N LYS A 29 -2.34 -6.53 -13.54
CA LYS A 29 -3.36 -6.10 -12.61
C LYS A 29 -3.40 -6.82 -11.27
N ASN A 30 -2.60 -6.32 -10.38
CA ASN A 30 -2.86 -6.27 -8.95
C ASN A 30 -4.19 -5.55 -8.70
N GLN A 31 -5.30 -6.25 -8.67
CA GLN A 31 -6.61 -5.65 -8.46
C GLN A 31 -7.44 -6.55 -7.54
N LEU A 32 -8.17 -5.91 -6.63
CA LEU A 32 -9.32 -6.52 -5.96
C LEU A 32 -10.19 -7.27 -6.99
N PRO A 33 -10.91 -8.34 -6.61
CA PRO A 33 -11.80 -9.04 -7.52
C PRO A 33 -12.64 -8.06 -8.34
N ALA A 34 -12.77 -8.30 -9.65
CA ALA A 34 -13.39 -7.36 -10.60
C ALA A 34 -14.85 -6.98 -10.25
N ARG A 35 -15.51 -7.77 -9.40
CA ARG A 35 -16.85 -7.49 -8.86
C ARG A 35 -16.85 -6.39 -7.81
N ILE A 36 -15.73 -6.18 -7.09
CA ILE A 36 -15.60 -5.14 -6.07
C ILE A 36 -15.40 -3.80 -6.77
N LYS A 37 -16.40 -2.96 -6.71
CA LYS A 37 -16.41 -1.61 -7.30
C LYS A 37 -16.45 -0.52 -6.25
N THR A 38 -16.96 -0.84 -5.06
CA THR A 38 -17.08 0.11 -3.97
C THR A 38 -16.38 -0.44 -2.73
N VAL A 39 -15.45 0.33 -2.20
CA VAL A 39 -14.67 -0.02 -1.00
C VAL A 39 -14.94 0.99 0.09
N ALA A 40 -15.34 0.51 1.25
CA ALA A 40 -15.44 1.32 2.45
C ALA A 40 -14.16 1.27 3.26
N VAL A 41 -13.76 2.44 3.77
CA VAL A 41 -12.66 2.59 4.73
C VAL A 41 -13.21 3.36 5.93
N PRO A 42 -13.83 2.69 6.91
CA PRO A 42 -14.23 3.33 8.17
C PRO A 42 -13.01 3.93 8.87
N ALA A 43 -13.25 4.93 9.73
CA ALA A 43 -12.19 5.53 10.50
C ALA A 43 -11.36 4.45 11.23
N PHE A 44 -10.05 4.49 11.06
CA PHE A 44 -9.14 3.59 11.75
C PHE A 44 -9.31 3.78 13.25
N GLN A 45 -9.30 2.67 13.97
CA GLN A 45 -9.35 2.68 15.42
C GLN A 45 -7.94 2.77 15.99
N MET A 46 -7.81 3.33 17.19
CA MET A 46 -6.54 3.38 17.92
C MET A 46 -6.71 2.70 19.27
N GLU A 47 -5.94 1.63 19.49
CA GLU A 47 -5.92 0.92 20.79
C GLU A 47 -5.08 1.67 21.82
N SER A 48 -4.05 2.39 21.37
CA SER A 48 -3.16 3.11 22.28
C SER A 48 -3.76 4.43 22.74
N GLN A 49 -4.05 4.56 24.03
CA GLN A 49 -4.51 5.81 24.65
C GLN A 49 -3.42 6.90 24.74
N ALA A 50 -2.18 6.60 24.37
CA ALA A 50 -1.05 7.51 24.49
C ALA A 50 -1.12 8.72 23.55
N LEU A 51 -1.93 8.65 22.51
CA LEU A 51 -2.07 9.71 21.52
C LEU A 51 -3.46 10.33 21.59
N ARG A 52 -3.54 11.48 22.23
CA ARG A 52 -4.78 12.28 22.38
C ARG A 52 -5.17 13.05 21.12
N TYR A 53 -4.56 12.73 19.97
CA TYR A 53 -4.71 13.51 18.75
C TYR A 53 -5.36 12.64 17.67
N LYS A 54 -6.29 13.22 16.96
CA LYS A 54 -7.05 12.57 15.86
C LYS A 54 -6.18 12.20 14.66
N ILE A 55 -4.99 11.64 14.90
CA ILE A 55 -4.10 11.23 13.81
C ILE A 55 -4.69 10.04 13.04
N GLU A 56 -5.51 9.20 13.68
CA GLU A 56 -6.24 8.12 13.03
C GLU A 56 -7.08 8.60 11.85
N SER A 57 -7.69 9.79 11.94
CA SER A 57 -8.43 10.38 10.83
C SER A 57 -7.49 10.72 9.66
N ARG A 58 -6.31 11.27 9.94
CA ARG A 58 -5.31 11.59 8.91
C ARG A 58 -4.82 10.35 8.17
N PHE A 59 -4.58 9.26 8.90
CA PHE A 59 -4.21 7.97 8.30
C PHE A 59 -5.35 7.39 7.46
N THR A 60 -6.57 7.42 7.96
CA THR A 60 -7.77 6.98 7.22
C THR A 60 -7.93 7.76 5.92
N ASP A 61 -7.89 9.09 5.99
CA ASP A 61 -8.01 9.96 4.82
C ASP A 61 -6.90 9.73 3.80
N ALA A 62 -5.67 9.47 4.27
CA ALA A 62 -4.55 9.16 3.40
C ALA A 62 -4.75 7.83 2.67
N VAL A 63 -5.21 6.79 3.36
CA VAL A 63 -5.52 5.48 2.78
C VAL A 63 -6.66 5.61 1.76
N MET A 64 -7.71 6.35 2.07
CA MET A 64 -8.81 6.60 1.12
C MET A 64 -8.31 7.29 -0.15
N ARG A 65 -7.50 8.34 -0.03
CA ARG A 65 -6.92 9.05 -1.19
C ARG A 65 -6.03 8.15 -2.03
N GLU A 66 -5.21 7.33 -1.39
CA GLU A 66 -4.30 6.42 -2.08
C GLU A 66 -5.07 5.31 -2.82
N LEU A 67 -6.15 4.79 -2.23
CA LEU A 67 -7.06 3.83 -2.89
C LEU A 67 -7.75 4.45 -4.10
N VAL A 68 -8.18 5.71 -4.02
CA VAL A 68 -8.75 6.42 -5.18
C VAL A 68 -7.69 6.58 -6.28
N HIS A 69 -6.47 6.94 -5.91
CA HIS A 69 -5.38 7.16 -6.84
C HIS A 69 -4.95 5.88 -7.57
N ARG A 70 -4.79 4.77 -6.84
CA ARG A 70 -4.32 3.49 -7.39
C ARG A 70 -5.45 2.56 -7.84
N GLY A 71 -6.62 2.70 -7.29
CA GLY A 71 -7.73 1.74 -7.42
C GLY A 71 -8.51 1.80 -8.72
N ARG A 72 -7.98 2.43 -9.78
CA ARG A 72 -8.52 2.47 -11.16
C ARG A 72 -10.01 2.13 -11.28
N GLY A 73 -10.87 3.08 -10.90
CA GLY A 73 -12.32 2.92 -11.01
C GLY A 73 -13.02 2.39 -9.76
N LEU A 74 -12.30 2.21 -8.65
CA LEU A 74 -12.92 1.97 -7.35
C LEU A 74 -13.59 3.24 -6.85
N ARG A 75 -14.80 3.09 -6.32
CA ARG A 75 -15.44 4.12 -5.49
C ARG A 75 -15.00 3.86 -4.04
N VAL A 76 -14.47 4.90 -3.38
CA VAL A 76 -14.02 4.80 -1.99
C VAL A 76 -14.92 5.67 -1.13
N GLN A 77 -15.41 5.12 -0.03
CA GLN A 77 -16.31 5.79 0.93
C GLN A 77 -15.93 5.48 2.36
N GLY A 78 -16.36 6.31 3.31
CA GLY A 78 -16.09 6.08 4.74
C GLY A 78 -17.10 5.15 5.43
N GLN A 79 -18.30 4.99 4.86
CA GLN A 79 -19.39 4.23 5.45
C GLN A 79 -19.44 2.82 4.89
N ARG A 80 -19.79 1.83 5.73
CA ARG A 80 -19.85 0.41 5.34
C ARG A 80 -21.04 0.08 4.46
N GLU A 81 -22.12 0.82 4.60
CA GLU A 81 -23.38 0.59 3.92
C GLU A 81 -23.22 0.73 2.41
N GLY A 82 -23.65 -0.29 1.68
CA GLY A 82 -23.59 -0.30 0.22
C GLY A 82 -22.19 -0.49 -0.37
N ALA A 83 -21.19 -0.84 0.45
CA ALA A 83 -19.85 -1.18 -0.07
C ALA A 83 -19.75 -2.68 -0.38
N ASP A 84 -19.05 -3.00 -1.48
CA ASP A 84 -18.76 -4.39 -1.86
C ASP A 84 -17.68 -5.00 -0.97
N ALA A 85 -16.72 -4.18 -0.52
CA ALA A 85 -15.69 -4.58 0.42
C ALA A 85 -15.41 -3.50 1.48
N VAL A 86 -14.91 -3.93 2.64
CA VAL A 86 -14.53 -3.04 3.74
C VAL A 86 -13.09 -3.30 4.13
N ILE A 87 -12.33 -2.21 4.27
CA ILE A 87 -10.97 -2.21 4.81
C ILE A 87 -11.05 -1.66 6.22
N GLU A 88 -10.75 -2.49 7.19
CA GLU A 88 -10.72 -2.13 8.61
C GLU A 88 -9.26 -2.02 9.07
N GLY A 89 -8.94 -0.97 9.79
CA GLY A 89 -7.62 -0.74 10.36
C GLY A 89 -7.69 -0.43 11.85
N VAL A 90 -6.80 -1.06 12.62
CA VAL A 90 -6.61 -0.78 14.05
C VAL A 90 -5.14 -0.47 14.29
N ILE A 91 -4.82 0.74 14.69
CA ILE A 91 -3.47 1.16 15.07
C ILE A 91 -3.22 0.68 16.50
N ARG A 92 -2.40 -0.36 16.64
CA ARG A 92 -2.07 -0.96 17.94
C ARG A 92 -1.01 -0.22 18.69
N SER A 93 0.02 0.24 17.98
CA SER A 93 1.06 1.05 18.59
C SER A 93 1.57 2.11 17.63
N PHE A 94 1.99 3.22 18.22
CA PHE A 94 2.64 4.33 17.56
C PHE A 94 3.82 4.75 18.44
N ASN A 95 5.04 4.46 17.99
CA ASN A 95 6.25 4.78 18.73
C ASN A 95 7.12 5.71 17.88
N TRP A 96 7.81 6.61 18.55
CA TRP A 96 8.75 7.53 17.92
C TRP A 96 9.95 7.79 18.82
N GLY A 97 11.12 8.00 18.22
CA GLY A 97 12.37 8.27 18.93
C GLY A 97 13.34 9.06 18.07
N GLY A 98 14.12 9.95 18.70
CA GLY A 98 15.15 10.70 18.00
C GLY A 98 16.32 9.78 17.63
N VAL A 99 16.70 9.77 16.33
CA VAL A 99 17.80 8.96 15.81
C VAL A 99 19.00 9.78 15.39
N LEU A 100 18.82 11.10 15.14
CA LEU A 100 19.91 12.03 14.87
C LEU A 100 19.75 13.27 15.74
N LEU A 101 20.83 13.65 16.42
CA LEU A 101 20.89 14.85 17.26
C LEU A 101 21.69 15.96 16.56
N ASP A 102 21.32 17.22 16.81
CA ASP A 102 22.11 18.37 16.42
C ASP A 102 23.27 18.63 17.40
N ASP A 103 24.12 19.62 17.09
CA ASP A 103 25.26 20.01 17.92
C ASP A 103 24.88 20.47 19.35
N LYS A 104 23.60 20.69 19.59
CA LYS A 104 23.03 21.07 20.89
C LYS A 104 22.34 19.90 21.59
N GLY A 105 22.49 18.68 21.07
CA GLY A 105 21.86 17.47 21.61
C GLY A 105 20.35 17.37 21.38
N ARG A 106 19.77 18.16 20.47
CA ARG A 106 18.34 18.11 20.14
C ARG A 106 18.12 17.16 18.96
N ALA A 107 17.11 16.30 19.06
CA ALA A 107 16.76 15.42 17.96
C ALA A 107 16.25 16.21 16.75
N ARG A 108 16.82 15.93 15.58
CA ARG A 108 16.42 16.50 14.28
C ARG A 108 15.71 15.50 13.41
N ILE A 109 16.13 14.23 13.46
CA ILE A 109 15.47 13.14 12.74
C ILE A 109 14.88 12.20 13.77
N PHE A 110 13.63 11.84 13.54
CA PHE A 110 12.89 10.88 14.36
C PHE A 110 12.52 9.66 13.52
N GLU A 111 12.78 8.49 14.05
CA GLU A 111 12.18 7.26 13.54
C GLU A 111 10.79 7.10 14.15
N VAL A 112 9.82 6.79 13.30
CA VAL A 112 8.45 6.45 13.69
C VAL A 112 8.18 5.02 13.31
N THR A 113 7.68 4.23 14.26
CA THR A 113 7.20 2.87 14.04
C THR A 113 5.72 2.78 14.37
N ILE A 114 4.92 2.37 13.40
CA ILE A 114 3.48 2.13 13.54
C ILE A 114 3.22 0.64 13.36
N VAL A 115 2.51 0.04 14.31
CA VAL A 115 2.00 -1.33 14.19
C VAL A 115 0.48 -1.26 14.05
N ALA A 116 -0.04 -1.83 12.99
CA ALA A 116 -1.47 -1.84 12.73
C ALA A 116 -1.98 -3.25 12.39
N ALA A 117 -3.20 -3.56 12.79
CA ALA A 117 -3.97 -4.67 12.24
C ALA A 117 -4.78 -4.15 11.06
N VAL A 118 -4.75 -4.86 9.94
CA VAL A 118 -5.48 -4.49 8.72
C VAL A 118 -6.21 -5.71 8.18
N THR A 119 -7.53 -5.58 8.06
CA THR A 119 -8.38 -6.65 7.52
C THR A 119 -9.18 -6.11 6.34
N VAL A 120 -9.25 -6.88 5.25
CA VAL A 120 -10.12 -6.61 4.10
C VAL A 120 -11.17 -7.70 4.03
N ARG A 121 -12.43 -7.32 4.08
CA ARG A 121 -13.57 -8.22 4.02
C ARG A 121 -14.43 -7.92 2.80
N ASP A 122 -14.70 -8.94 2.02
CA ASP A 122 -15.73 -8.93 1.00
C ASP A 122 -17.11 -9.02 1.66
N GLN A 123 -17.95 -8.02 1.47
CA GLN A 123 -19.29 -7.96 2.06
C GLN A 123 -20.29 -8.82 1.29
N THR A 124 -20.05 -9.04 0.00
CA THR A 124 -20.96 -9.82 -0.86
C THR A 124 -20.84 -11.31 -0.57
N GLU A 125 -19.60 -11.80 -0.44
CA GLU A 125 -19.32 -13.22 -0.17
C GLU A 125 -19.08 -13.51 1.32
N ASN A 126 -19.13 -12.49 2.17
CA ASN A 126 -18.80 -12.57 3.60
C ASN A 126 -17.45 -13.29 3.86
N ARG A 127 -16.45 -13.00 3.05
CA ARG A 127 -15.13 -13.63 3.06
C ARG A 127 -14.03 -12.63 3.40
N VAL A 128 -13.04 -13.06 4.18
CA VAL A 128 -11.82 -12.29 4.39
C VAL A 128 -10.93 -12.44 3.17
N LEU A 129 -10.59 -11.32 2.54
CA LEU A 129 -9.69 -11.24 1.40
C LEU A 129 -8.23 -11.01 1.82
N TYR A 130 -8.05 -10.34 2.93
CA TYR A 130 -6.75 -10.05 3.51
C TYR A 130 -6.88 -9.89 5.01
N ASP A 131 -5.93 -10.44 5.75
CA ASP A 131 -5.82 -10.27 7.20
C ASP A 131 -4.35 -10.23 7.60
N ASN A 132 -3.91 -9.10 8.14
CA ASN A 132 -2.59 -8.93 8.71
C ASN A 132 -2.72 -8.23 10.06
N GLN A 133 -2.55 -8.99 11.11
CA GLN A 133 -2.67 -8.51 12.47
C GLN A 133 -1.44 -7.77 12.97
N ASN A 134 -0.37 -7.72 12.19
CA ASN A 134 0.91 -7.13 12.58
C ASN A 134 1.60 -6.42 11.40
N PHE A 135 0.86 -5.57 10.71
CA PHE A 135 1.43 -4.70 9.68
C PHE A 135 2.35 -3.66 10.35
N VAL A 136 3.64 -3.70 10.03
CA VAL A 136 4.64 -2.78 10.60
C VAL A 136 5.06 -1.77 9.54
N PHE A 137 4.86 -0.50 9.84
CA PHE A 137 5.38 0.62 9.06
C PHE A 137 6.49 1.32 9.84
N ARG A 138 7.59 1.66 9.16
CA ARG A 138 8.68 2.47 9.70
C ARG A 138 9.04 3.58 8.74
N GLY A 139 9.33 4.75 9.28
CA GLY A 139 9.76 5.90 8.51
C GLY A 139 10.55 6.89 9.35
N GLU A 140 11.46 7.60 8.69
CA GLU A 140 12.25 8.65 9.31
C GLU A 140 11.73 10.02 8.85
N TYR A 141 11.60 10.94 9.79
CA TYR A 141 11.03 12.26 9.54
C TYR A 141 11.85 13.34 10.23
N GLU A 142 12.17 14.40 9.49
CA GLU A 142 12.77 15.60 10.05
C GLU A 142 11.65 16.52 10.58
N PHE A 143 11.82 16.97 11.82
CA PHE A 143 10.93 17.95 12.46
C PHE A 143 11.64 19.29 12.60
N ALA A 144 10.99 20.34 12.11
CA ALA A 144 11.56 21.68 12.11
C ALA A 144 11.53 22.37 13.49
N SER A 145 10.77 21.86 14.46
CA SER A 145 10.51 22.50 15.75
C SER A 145 10.35 21.48 16.88
N ASP A 146 10.01 21.94 18.08
CA ASP A 146 9.83 21.15 19.30
C ASP A 146 9.08 19.83 19.03
N PRO A 147 9.60 18.68 19.51
CA PRO A 147 8.92 17.37 19.45
C PRO A 147 7.49 17.37 19.99
N ARG A 148 7.13 18.35 20.83
CA ARG A 148 5.76 18.52 21.32
C ARG A 148 4.80 19.04 20.24
N SER A 149 5.30 19.71 19.21
CA SER A 149 4.50 20.15 18.06
C SER A 149 4.18 19.01 17.07
N PHE A 150 4.81 17.86 17.24
CA PHE A 150 4.59 16.65 16.45
C PHE A 150 3.10 16.24 16.36
N PHE A 151 2.37 16.52 17.41
CA PHE A 151 0.97 16.12 17.54
C PHE A 151 -0.03 17.18 17.07
N ASN A 152 0.44 18.26 16.46
CA ASN A 152 -0.44 19.21 15.84
C ASN A 152 -0.96 18.62 14.52
N GLU A 153 -2.29 18.56 14.34
CA GLU A 153 -2.94 18.00 13.11
C GLU A 153 -2.47 18.69 11.82
N GLU A 154 -1.92 19.88 11.92
CA GLU A 154 -1.42 20.67 10.80
C GLU A 154 0.07 20.44 10.53
N ASP A 155 0.77 19.59 11.31
CA ASP A 155 2.19 19.35 11.13
C ASP A 155 2.46 18.67 9.76
N PRO A 156 3.31 19.29 8.90
CA PRO A 156 3.67 18.70 7.61
C PRO A 156 4.32 17.31 7.71
N ALA A 157 4.96 16.99 8.85
CA ALA A 157 5.54 15.68 9.09
C ALA A 157 4.45 14.60 9.22
N ILE A 158 3.36 14.90 9.93
CA ILE A 158 2.19 14.00 10.04
C ILE A 158 1.59 13.75 8.65
N LEU A 159 1.48 14.80 7.82
CA LEU A 159 0.95 14.65 6.46
C LEU A 159 1.85 13.78 5.58
N ARG A 160 3.17 13.94 5.65
CA ARG A 160 4.12 13.10 4.92
C ARG A 160 4.05 11.66 5.40
N MET A 161 4.05 11.45 6.72
CA MET A 161 3.97 10.12 7.34
C MET A 161 2.68 9.40 6.97
N SER A 162 1.52 10.06 7.06
CA SER A 162 0.24 9.44 6.72
C SER A 162 0.18 9.03 5.25
N ARG A 163 0.80 9.81 4.35
CA ARG A 163 0.93 9.45 2.93
C ARG A 163 1.78 8.20 2.74
N SER A 164 3.00 8.18 3.30
CA SER A 164 3.90 7.03 3.17
C SER A 164 3.32 5.75 3.79
N PHE A 165 2.62 5.89 4.91
CA PHE A 165 1.87 4.80 5.52
C PHE A 165 0.78 4.27 4.59
N ALA A 166 -0.02 5.16 3.99
CA ALA A 166 -1.08 4.79 3.06
C ALA A 166 -0.53 4.10 1.81
N GLU A 167 0.55 4.63 1.22
CA GLU A 167 1.24 4.02 0.09
C GLU A 167 1.70 2.59 0.42
N SER A 168 2.26 2.38 1.60
CA SER A 168 2.73 1.06 2.07
C SER A 168 1.57 0.09 2.26
N ILE A 169 0.50 0.48 2.95
CA ILE A 169 -0.70 -0.35 3.16
C ILE A 169 -1.36 -0.69 1.82
N VAL A 170 -1.67 0.30 1.00
CA VAL A 170 -2.39 0.08 -0.26
C VAL A 170 -1.57 -0.77 -1.22
N SER A 171 -0.25 -0.57 -1.29
CA SER A 171 0.64 -1.42 -2.05
C SER A 171 0.59 -2.88 -1.57
N THR A 172 0.64 -3.09 -0.27
CA THR A 172 0.55 -4.43 0.33
C THR A 172 -0.79 -5.09 0.05
N LEU A 173 -1.90 -4.36 0.17
CA LEU A 173 -3.25 -4.87 -0.10
C LEU A 173 -3.41 -5.28 -1.57
N ILE A 174 -2.98 -4.43 -2.50
CA ILE A 174 -3.04 -4.71 -3.92
C ILE A 174 -2.23 -5.97 -4.26
N ASN A 175 -1.02 -6.10 -3.70
CA ASN A 175 -0.15 -7.25 -3.96
C ASN A 175 -0.65 -8.54 -3.30
N ALA A 176 -1.19 -8.48 -2.09
CA ALA A 176 -1.62 -9.66 -1.33
C ALA A 176 -2.87 -10.33 -1.90
N VAL A 177 -3.80 -9.55 -2.44
CA VAL A 177 -5.03 -10.09 -3.06
C VAL A 177 -4.74 -10.86 -4.35
N GLU A 178 -3.60 -10.60 -5.00
CA GLU A 178 -3.16 -11.34 -6.19
C GLU A 178 -2.72 -12.77 -5.89
N ILE A 179 -2.13 -13.03 -4.71
CA ILE A 179 -1.53 -14.32 -4.36
C ILE A 179 -2.61 -15.38 -4.04
N GLN A 180 -3.84 -14.98 -3.77
CA GLN A 180 -4.95 -15.88 -3.41
C GLN A 180 -5.78 -16.36 -4.61
N LYS A 181 -5.32 -16.16 -5.84
CA LYS A 181 -5.93 -16.62 -7.08
C LYS A 181 -5.18 -17.81 -7.64
#